data_f845c2393cc49b7e5b229a26a2719228
#
_entry.id   f845c2393cc49b7e5b229a26a2719228
#
_cell.length_a   1.000
_cell.length_b   1.000
_cell.length_c   1.000
_cell.angle_alpha   90.00
_cell.angle_beta   90.00
_cell.angle_gamma   90.00
#
_symmetry.space_group_name_H-M   'P 1'
#
loop_
_entity.id
_entity.type
_entity.pdbx_description
1 polymer ?
#
loop_
_entity_poly.entity_id
_entity_poly.type
_entity_poly.pdbx_seq_one_letter_code
_entity_poly.pdbx_strand_id
1 'polypeptide(L)'
;SLLICSCSFVSCDDDDDNGGSSVMNITGIYLEDAKSNVPDRLVDFARLGQLIRIEGEGFNGLKKVYINGYNCYFNPVFVSNKSFLVSVNSKVPTTEADENVRNTIRLVKDGGEYVYDFQIRAAAPSITKISNCMPNVGEPIIVYGSGLTEIAKVGFPGNVVVTEGIISDLDGEYFMVDMPAGVSEEGGSIFLEGSNGGAYSPAYFNYKKGLLLNFDGVGAQGAWGDSESMIQTTELESASIGEG
;
A
#
# COMPACT_ATOMS: atom_id res chain seq x y z
N SER A 1 31.33 -75.71 2.10
CA SER A 1 31.44 -74.25 2.24
C SER A 1 30.06 -73.66 2.40
N LEU A 2 29.71 -73.25 3.62
CA LEU A 2 28.42 -72.72 3.99
C LEU A 2 28.49 -71.20 3.96
N LEU A 3 27.77 -70.57 3.02
CA LEU A 3 27.69 -69.11 2.88
C LEU A 3 26.53 -68.62 3.75
N ILE A 4 26.83 -67.95 4.87
CA ILE A 4 25.88 -67.33 5.75
C ILE A 4 25.62 -65.90 5.20
N CYS A 5 24.41 -65.68 4.66
CA CYS A 5 23.95 -64.36 4.25
C CYS A 5 23.35 -63.66 5.48
N SER A 6 24.04 -62.71 6.04
CA SER A 6 23.54 -61.85 7.11
C SER A 6 22.70 -60.71 6.52
N CYS A 7 21.39 -60.79 6.64
CA CYS A 7 20.48 -59.67 6.37
C CYS A 7 20.62 -58.66 7.52
N SER A 8 21.21 -57.54 7.25
CA SER A 8 21.16 -56.37 8.10
C SER A 8 19.77 -55.73 7.94
N PHE A 9 18.94 -55.81 8.95
CA PHE A 9 17.73 -54.98 9.06
C PHE A 9 18.20 -53.56 9.33
N VAL A 10 18.04 -52.69 8.35
CA VAL A 10 18.08 -51.25 8.58
C VAL A 10 16.78 -50.91 9.29
N SER A 11 16.85 -50.69 10.59
CA SER A 11 15.79 -50.03 11.33
C SER A 11 15.63 -48.62 10.75
N CYS A 12 14.46 -48.29 10.22
CA CYS A 12 14.10 -46.93 10.11
C CYS A 12 13.96 -46.40 11.53
N ASP A 13 14.91 -45.64 11.98
CA ASP A 13 14.70 -44.73 13.08
C ASP A 13 13.59 -43.77 12.63
N ASP A 14 12.45 -43.88 13.25
CA ASP A 14 11.51 -42.76 13.37
C ASP A 14 12.34 -41.67 14.05
N ASP A 15 12.66 -40.62 13.29
CA ASP A 15 13.20 -39.37 13.87
C ASP A 15 12.16 -38.85 14.86
N ASP A 16 12.31 -39.27 16.11
CA ASP A 16 11.80 -38.58 17.26
C ASP A 16 12.30 -37.13 17.16
N ASP A 17 11.35 -36.23 16.87
CA ASP A 17 11.48 -34.79 16.82
C ASP A 17 11.94 -34.28 18.20
N ASN A 18 13.20 -34.59 18.53
CA ASN A 18 13.85 -34.13 19.73
C ASN A 18 14.25 -32.67 19.48
N GLY A 19 13.50 -31.76 20.09
CA GLY A 19 13.56 -30.29 20.05
C GLY A 19 14.90 -29.61 19.84
N GLY A 20 15.53 -29.89 18.73
CA GLY A 20 16.62 -29.08 18.22
C GLY A 20 16.10 -27.72 17.84
N SER A 21 16.64 -26.66 18.42
CA SER A 21 16.39 -25.27 18.07
C SER A 21 16.72 -25.05 16.58
N SER A 22 15.84 -25.51 15.68
CA SER A 22 15.99 -25.20 14.26
C SER A 22 15.84 -23.67 14.10
N VAL A 23 16.81 -23.07 13.42
CA VAL A 23 16.78 -21.65 13.12
C VAL A 23 15.50 -21.35 12.32
N MET A 24 14.68 -20.41 12.78
CA MET A 24 13.50 -19.99 12.05
C MET A 24 13.92 -19.28 10.76
N ASN A 25 13.21 -19.56 9.68
CA ASN A 25 13.38 -18.87 8.40
C ASN A 25 12.03 -18.77 7.69
N ILE A 26 11.72 -17.61 7.11
CA ILE A 26 10.55 -17.39 6.26
C ILE A 26 10.99 -17.45 4.81
N THR A 27 10.34 -18.29 4.01
CA THR A 27 10.59 -18.43 2.56
C THR A 27 9.56 -17.75 1.71
N GLY A 28 8.35 -17.53 2.24
CA GLY A 28 7.29 -16.83 1.53
C GLY A 28 6.09 -16.52 2.42
N ILE A 29 5.35 -15.50 2.02
CA ILE A 29 4.11 -15.10 2.68
C ILE A 29 3.00 -15.11 1.62
N TYR A 30 1.91 -15.77 1.91
CA TYR A 30 0.78 -15.96 1.02
C TYR A 30 -0.48 -15.35 1.60
N LEU A 31 -1.28 -14.73 0.75
CA LEU A 31 -2.58 -14.20 1.15
C LEU A 31 -3.61 -15.33 1.14
N GLU A 32 -4.21 -15.57 2.31
CA GLU A 32 -5.31 -16.50 2.47
C GLU A 32 -6.64 -15.78 2.25
N ASP A 33 -7.28 -16.06 1.12
CA ASP A 33 -8.58 -15.52 0.76
C ASP A 33 -9.46 -16.66 0.22
N ALA A 34 -10.40 -17.12 1.04
CA ALA A 34 -11.31 -18.21 0.69
C ALA A 34 -12.21 -17.90 -0.53
N LYS A 35 -12.31 -16.65 -0.94
CA LYS A 35 -13.07 -16.21 -2.11
C LYS A 35 -12.20 -16.03 -3.37
N SER A 36 -10.89 -16.16 -3.24
CA SER A 36 -9.97 -16.01 -4.37
C SER A 36 -10.01 -17.26 -5.26
N ASN A 37 -10.07 -17.06 -6.57
CA ASN A 37 -9.89 -18.13 -7.55
C ASN A 37 -8.39 -18.42 -7.83
N VAL A 38 -7.50 -17.69 -7.21
CA VAL A 38 -6.05 -17.85 -7.35
C VAL A 38 -5.51 -18.47 -6.07
N PRO A 39 -5.18 -19.77 -6.06
CA PRO A 39 -4.54 -20.41 -4.92
C PRO A 39 -3.10 -19.89 -4.76
N ASP A 40 -2.57 -20.04 -3.56
CA ASP A 40 -1.15 -19.77 -3.25
C ASP A 40 -0.63 -18.43 -3.77
N ARG A 41 -1.34 -17.36 -3.43
CA ARG A 41 -1.00 -16.01 -3.86
C ARG A 41 0.13 -15.44 -3.00
N LEU A 42 1.36 -15.62 -3.47
CA LEU A 42 2.56 -15.01 -2.88
C LEU A 42 2.44 -13.49 -2.91
N VAL A 43 2.75 -12.84 -1.80
CA VAL A 43 2.64 -11.38 -1.65
C VAL A 43 3.88 -10.81 -0.98
N ASP A 44 4.21 -9.57 -1.28
CA ASP A 44 5.27 -8.76 -0.68
C ASP A 44 4.74 -7.72 0.31
N PHE A 45 3.43 -7.61 0.43
CA PHE A 45 2.76 -6.81 1.46
C PHE A 45 1.43 -7.43 1.87
N ALA A 46 0.95 -7.07 3.05
CA ALA A 46 -0.41 -7.34 3.50
C ALA A 46 -1.09 -6.08 4.02
N ARG A 47 -2.43 -6.08 4.00
CA ARG A 47 -3.24 -5.01 4.55
C ARG A 47 -3.83 -5.40 5.90
N LEU A 48 -4.17 -4.39 6.69
CA LEU A 48 -4.89 -4.60 7.94
C LEU A 48 -6.16 -5.42 7.71
N GLY A 49 -6.42 -6.38 8.59
CA GLY A 49 -7.57 -7.28 8.52
C GLY A 49 -7.39 -8.52 7.64
N GLN A 50 -6.30 -8.64 6.88
CA GLN A 50 -6.06 -9.81 6.04
C GLN A 50 -5.52 -10.99 6.85
N LEU A 51 -5.87 -12.20 6.40
CA LEU A 51 -5.26 -13.45 6.86
C LEU A 51 -4.11 -13.81 5.93
N ILE A 52 -2.96 -14.10 6.51
CA ILE A 52 -1.76 -14.52 5.77
C ILE A 52 -1.28 -15.87 6.27
N ARG A 53 -0.74 -16.66 5.35
CA ARG A 53 0.00 -17.88 5.62
C ARG A 53 1.48 -17.59 5.47
N ILE A 54 2.23 -17.87 6.52
CA ILE A 54 3.67 -17.74 6.54
C ILE A 54 4.27 -19.12 6.33
N GLU A 55 5.09 -19.27 5.32
CA GLU A 55 5.80 -20.48 4.98
C GLU A 55 7.29 -20.33 5.21
N GLY A 56 7.93 -21.44 5.60
CA GLY A 56 9.35 -21.46 5.91
C GLY A 56 9.76 -22.72 6.65
N GLU A 57 10.60 -22.57 7.66
CA GLU A 57 11.09 -23.67 8.47
C GLU A 57 11.31 -23.23 9.93
N GLY A 58 11.30 -24.20 10.84
CA GLY A 58 11.65 -23.96 12.23
C GLY A 58 10.55 -23.37 13.10
N PHE A 59 9.28 -23.46 12.69
CA PHE A 59 8.17 -22.82 13.42
C PHE A 59 7.62 -23.67 14.59
N ASN A 60 8.05 -24.92 14.76
CA ASN A 60 7.65 -25.70 15.92
C ASN A 60 8.03 -24.97 17.21
N GLY A 61 7.07 -24.89 18.13
CA GLY A 61 7.26 -24.16 19.39
C GLY A 61 7.11 -22.63 19.29
N LEU A 62 6.56 -22.11 18.17
CA LEU A 62 6.25 -20.69 18.01
C LEU A 62 5.35 -20.21 19.16
N LYS A 63 5.73 -19.12 19.83
CA LYS A 63 5.01 -18.57 20.99
C LYS A 63 4.35 -17.23 20.73
N LYS A 64 5.01 -16.36 19.94
CA LYS A 64 4.49 -15.03 19.65
C LYS A 64 4.83 -14.63 18.22
N VAL A 65 3.92 -13.89 17.63
CA VAL A 65 4.06 -13.24 16.32
C VAL A 65 3.80 -11.76 16.51
N TYR A 66 4.77 -10.94 16.20
CA TYR A 66 4.62 -9.49 16.20
C TYR A 66 4.63 -8.99 14.74
N ILE A 67 3.68 -8.15 14.41
CA ILE A 67 3.62 -7.45 13.13
C ILE A 67 3.69 -5.95 13.43
N ASN A 68 4.66 -5.23 12.89
CA ASN A 68 4.95 -3.84 13.24
C ASN A 68 5.00 -3.59 14.76
N GLY A 69 5.56 -4.53 15.52
CA GLY A 69 5.63 -4.46 16.98
C GLY A 69 4.34 -4.86 17.72
N TYR A 70 3.21 -5.00 17.03
CA TYR A 70 1.94 -5.42 17.63
C TYR A 70 1.87 -6.95 17.73
N ASN A 71 1.51 -7.46 18.91
CA ASN A 71 1.36 -8.90 19.14
C ASN A 71 0.07 -9.43 18.50
N CYS A 72 0.21 -10.13 17.39
CA CYS A 72 -0.90 -10.71 16.65
C CYS A 72 -1.24 -12.11 17.15
N TYR A 73 -2.54 -12.42 17.21
CA TYR A 73 -3.03 -13.74 17.54
C TYR A 73 -2.84 -14.70 16.35
N PHE A 74 -2.38 -15.89 16.65
CA PHE A 74 -2.40 -17.05 15.77
C PHE A 74 -2.89 -18.27 16.56
N ASN A 75 -3.43 -19.29 15.89
CA ASN A 75 -3.86 -20.51 16.54
C ASN A 75 -2.71 -21.54 16.57
N PRO A 76 -2.19 -21.87 17.76
CA PRO A 76 -1.05 -22.80 17.88
C PRO A 76 -1.33 -24.21 17.32
N VAL A 77 -2.59 -24.63 17.26
CA VAL A 77 -2.98 -25.94 16.72
C VAL A 77 -2.71 -26.06 15.22
N PHE A 78 -2.70 -24.92 14.50
CA PHE A 78 -2.42 -24.87 13.07
C PHE A 78 -0.98 -24.45 12.75
N VAL A 79 -0.07 -24.55 13.72
CA VAL A 79 1.36 -24.32 13.49
C VAL A 79 2.01 -25.65 13.15
N SER A 80 2.59 -25.74 11.97
CA SER A 80 3.51 -26.81 11.59
C SER A 80 4.95 -26.29 11.61
N ASN A 81 5.92 -27.19 11.45
CA ASN A 81 7.31 -26.75 11.30
C ASN A 81 7.54 -25.87 10.08
N LYS A 82 6.65 -25.96 9.05
CA LYS A 82 6.81 -25.32 7.74
C LYS A 82 5.86 -24.17 7.47
N SER A 83 4.75 -24.08 8.22
CA SER A 83 3.76 -23.05 7.94
C SER A 83 2.85 -22.77 9.15
N PHE A 84 2.30 -21.58 9.19
CA PHE A 84 1.22 -21.20 10.10
C PHE A 84 0.40 -20.03 9.52
N LEU A 85 -0.78 -19.80 10.11
CA LEU A 85 -1.69 -18.73 9.75
C LEU A 85 -1.68 -17.65 10.83
N VAL A 86 -1.69 -16.37 10.40
CA VAL A 86 -1.83 -15.23 11.30
C VAL A 86 -2.69 -14.15 10.64
N SER A 87 -3.56 -13.51 11.42
CA SER A 87 -4.33 -12.35 10.96
C SER A 87 -3.55 -11.06 11.22
N VAL A 88 -3.43 -10.22 10.19
CA VAL A 88 -2.93 -8.85 10.34
C VAL A 88 -4.03 -8.05 11.02
N ASN A 89 -3.95 -7.92 12.36
CA ASN A 89 -5.00 -7.28 13.14
C ASN A 89 -5.22 -5.81 12.70
N SER A 90 -6.45 -5.34 12.72
CA SER A 90 -6.79 -3.93 12.37
C SER A 90 -6.15 -2.89 13.31
N LYS A 91 -5.64 -3.31 14.46
CA LYS A 91 -4.92 -2.45 15.43
C LYS A 91 -3.40 -2.46 15.21
N VAL A 92 -2.90 -3.20 14.24
CA VAL A 92 -1.47 -3.15 13.89
C VAL A 92 -1.15 -1.73 13.40
N PRO A 93 -0.19 -1.04 14.03
CA PRO A 93 0.21 0.30 13.59
C PRO A 93 0.86 0.22 12.20
N THR A 94 0.64 1.23 11.37
CA THR A 94 1.24 1.34 10.03
C THR A 94 2.26 2.46 9.96
N THR A 95 1.88 3.66 9.51
CA THR A 95 2.77 4.82 9.44
C THR A 95 3.22 5.32 10.80
N GLU A 96 2.40 5.12 11.82
CA GLU A 96 2.66 5.45 13.23
C GLU A 96 3.52 4.42 13.99
N ALA A 97 3.89 3.31 13.35
CA ALA A 97 4.78 2.30 13.96
C ALA A 97 6.19 2.86 14.17
N ASP A 98 6.83 2.48 15.28
CA ASP A 98 8.23 2.81 15.53
C ASP A 98 9.11 2.32 14.37
N GLU A 99 10.05 3.14 13.92
CA GLU A 99 10.93 2.84 12.77
C GLU A 99 11.65 1.49 12.89
N ASN A 100 12.02 1.08 14.11
CA ASN A 100 12.74 -0.17 14.36
C ASN A 100 11.92 -1.44 14.13
N VAL A 101 10.60 -1.34 14.10
CA VAL A 101 9.68 -2.47 13.96
C VAL A 101 8.74 -2.33 12.78
N ARG A 102 8.71 -1.14 12.18
CA ARG A 102 7.87 -0.85 11.01
C ARG A 102 8.25 -1.73 9.83
N ASN A 103 7.25 -2.27 9.15
CA ASN A 103 7.42 -3.21 8.04
C ASN A 103 8.21 -4.47 8.42
N THR A 104 7.99 -4.99 9.64
CA THR A 104 8.60 -6.25 10.06
C THR A 104 7.57 -7.23 10.61
N ILE A 105 7.86 -8.51 10.41
CA ILE A 105 7.24 -9.64 11.14
C ILE A 105 8.33 -10.24 12.03
N ARG A 106 8.07 -10.26 13.35
CA ARG A 106 8.98 -10.85 14.31
C ARG A 106 8.35 -12.09 14.95
N LEU A 107 9.00 -13.20 14.80
CA LEU A 107 8.64 -14.51 15.36
C LEU A 107 9.44 -14.78 16.62
N VAL A 108 8.80 -15.29 17.66
CA VAL A 108 9.45 -15.59 18.94
C VAL A 108 9.12 -17.02 19.38
N LYS A 109 10.13 -17.79 19.69
CA LYS A 109 10.05 -19.11 20.35
C LYS A 109 11.07 -19.25 21.46
N ASP A 110 11.04 -20.35 22.21
CA ASP A 110 12.09 -20.64 23.18
C ASP A 110 13.44 -20.73 22.46
N GLY A 111 14.40 -19.97 22.98
CA GLY A 111 15.77 -19.98 22.47
C GLY A 111 16.06 -19.00 21.33
N GLY A 112 15.09 -18.16 20.92
CA GLY A 112 15.40 -17.11 19.95
C GLY A 112 14.21 -16.43 19.30
N GLU A 113 14.56 -15.44 18.52
CA GLU A 113 13.61 -14.69 17.68
C GLU A 113 14.15 -14.56 16.25
N TYR A 114 13.25 -14.33 15.31
CA TYR A 114 13.55 -14.11 13.92
C TYR A 114 12.74 -12.91 13.40
N VAL A 115 13.40 -12.02 12.70
CA VAL A 115 12.78 -10.82 12.10
C VAL A 115 12.84 -10.94 10.59
N TYR A 116 11.73 -10.65 9.94
CA TYR A 116 11.56 -10.65 8.49
C TYR A 116 10.96 -9.34 8.03
N ASP A 117 11.57 -8.72 7.02
CA ASP A 117 11.07 -7.49 6.41
C ASP A 117 9.85 -7.80 5.55
N PHE A 118 8.72 -7.18 5.89
CA PHE A 118 7.47 -7.38 5.18
C PHE A 118 6.57 -6.16 5.31
N GLN A 119 6.15 -5.60 4.19
CA GLN A 119 5.40 -4.36 4.18
C GLN A 119 3.97 -4.54 4.69
N ILE A 120 3.56 -3.70 5.63
CA ILE A 120 2.18 -3.63 6.14
C ILE A 120 1.56 -2.32 5.69
N ARG A 121 0.39 -2.43 5.06
CA ARG A 121 -0.35 -1.28 4.52
C ARG A 121 -1.71 -1.15 5.18
N ALA A 122 -2.19 0.08 5.35
CA ALA A 122 -3.57 0.37 5.67
C ALA A 122 -4.49 0.11 4.46
N ALA A 123 -5.67 0.75 4.40
CA ALA A 123 -6.55 0.66 3.23
C ALA A 123 -5.89 1.21 1.97
N ALA A 124 -6.31 0.73 0.81
CA ALA A 124 -5.83 1.27 -0.47
C ALA A 124 -6.18 2.75 -0.57
N PRO A 125 -5.26 3.58 -1.11
CA PRO A 125 -5.54 5.00 -1.28
C PRO A 125 -6.63 5.22 -2.31
N SER A 126 -7.38 6.31 -2.15
CA SER A 126 -8.36 6.76 -3.14
C SER A 126 -8.29 8.27 -3.30
N ILE A 127 -8.61 8.77 -4.49
CA ILE A 127 -8.71 10.19 -4.79
C ILE A 127 -10.19 10.52 -4.99
N THR A 128 -10.70 11.51 -4.27
CA THR A 128 -12.09 11.94 -4.34
C THR A 128 -12.26 13.30 -5.00
N LYS A 129 -11.29 14.22 -4.83
CA LYS A 129 -11.37 15.61 -5.32
C LYS A 129 -9.95 16.15 -5.57
N ILE A 130 -9.84 17.06 -6.54
CA ILE A 130 -8.66 17.89 -6.80
C ILE A 130 -9.11 19.34 -6.63
N SER A 131 -8.35 20.17 -5.91
CA SER A 131 -8.73 21.57 -5.62
C SER A 131 -8.87 22.42 -6.87
N ASN A 132 -7.92 22.30 -7.79
CA ASN A 132 -7.92 22.96 -9.09
C ASN A 132 -7.49 21.97 -10.16
N CYS A 133 -8.32 21.76 -11.18
CA CYS A 133 -8.03 20.83 -12.27
C CYS A 133 -7.28 21.48 -13.45
N MET A 134 -7.09 22.82 -13.45
CA MET A 134 -6.39 23.57 -14.50
C MET A 134 -5.42 24.61 -13.89
N PRO A 135 -4.54 24.22 -12.96
CA PRO A 135 -3.64 25.15 -12.31
C PRO A 135 -2.58 25.68 -13.29
N ASN A 136 -2.06 26.86 -13.00
CA ASN A 136 -0.85 27.36 -13.66
C ASN A 136 0.39 26.68 -13.06
N VAL A 137 1.48 26.67 -13.83
CA VAL A 137 2.76 26.14 -13.36
C VAL A 137 3.22 26.86 -12.09
N GLY A 138 3.55 26.10 -11.07
CA GLY A 138 3.96 26.58 -9.75
C GLY A 138 2.81 26.85 -8.78
N GLU A 139 1.55 26.73 -9.20
CA GLU A 139 0.42 26.83 -8.28
C GLU A 139 0.25 25.56 -7.43
N PRO A 140 -0.12 25.69 -6.15
CA PRO A 140 -0.36 24.55 -5.29
C PRO A 140 -1.65 23.82 -5.68
N ILE A 141 -1.56 22.49 -5.73
CA ILE A 141 -2.68 21.58 -5.96
C ILE A 141 -2.91 20.79 -4.68
N ILE A 142 -4.13 20.74 -4.20
CA ILE A 142 -4.54 19.89 -3.09
C ILE A 142 -5.35 18.73 -3.68
N VAL A 143 -4.90 17.51 -3.41
CA VAL A 143 -5.58 16.27 -3.80
C VAL A 143 -6.18 15.65 -2.57
N TYR A 144 -7.50 15.56 -2.52
CA TYR A 144 -8.26 15.00 -1.41
C TYR A 144 -8.62 13.53 -1.66
N GLY A 145 -8.71 12.77 -0.57
CA GLY A 145 -9.08 11.36 -0.66
C GLY A 145 -8.99 10.64 0.68
N SER A 146 -8.55 9.41 0.65
CA SER A 146 -8.28 8.61 1.84
C SER A 146 -7.04 7.75 1.65
N GLY A 147 -6.35 7.44 2.75
CA GLY A 147 -5.14 6.65 2.71
C GLY A 147 -3.95 7.34 2.00
N LEU A 148 -3.97 8.67 1.91
CA LEU A 148 -2.98 9.51 1.22
C LEU A 148 -1.79 9.85 2.11
N THR A 149 -1.30 8.88 2.87
CA THR A 149 -0.16 9.04 3.79
C THR A 149 1.16 8.82 3.07
N GLU A 150 2.16 9.62 3.43
CA GLU A 150 3.54 9.50 2.95
C GLU A 150 3.63 9.33 1.43
N ILE A 151 2.99 10.25 0.69
CA ILE A 151 3.05 10.25 -0.76
C ILE A 151 4.49 10.56 -1.20
N ALA A 152 5.12 9.59 -1.84
CA ALA A 152 6.50 9.69 -2.30
C ALA A 152 6.62 10.09 -3.77
N LYS A 153 5.53 9.93 -4.55
CA LYS A 153 5.56 10.17 -5.99
C LYS A 153 4.19 10.57 -6.50
N VAL A 154 4.18 11.59 -7.34
CA VAL A 154 2.99 12.05 -8.07
C VAL A 154 3.32 12.09 -9.56
N GLY A 155 2.53 11.38 -10.36
CA GLY A 155 2.61 11.39 -11.82
C GLY A 155 1.50 12.24 -12.41
N PHE A 156 1.85 13.13 -13.34
CA PHE A 156 0.94 14.00 -14.07
C PHE A 156 0.80 13.57 -15.53
N PRO A 157 -0.28 14.00 -16.23
CA PRO A 157 -0.43 13.77 -17.67
C PRO A 157 0.81 14.23 -18.47
N GLY A 158 1.20 13.45 -19.47
CA GLY A 158 2.41 13.71 -20.26
C GLY A 158 3.69 13.09 -19.67
N ASN A 159 3.56 12.12 -18.77
CA ASN A 159 4.67 11.41 -18.09
C ASN A 159 5.56 12.32 -17.22
N VAL A 160 5.02 13.41 -16.73
CA VAL A 160 5.70 14.28 -15.77
C VAL A 160 5.58 13.67 -14.37
N VAL A 161 6.70 13.51 -13.67
CA VAL A 161 6.77 12.90 -12.36
C VAL A 161 7.42 13.84 -11.36
N VAL A 162 6.81 13.99 -10.19
CA VAL A 162 7.30 14.77 -9.06
C VAL A 162 7.55 13.81 -7.88
N THR A 163 8.71 13.93 -7.25
CA THR A 163 9.15 13.15 -6.08
C THR A 163 9.62 14.02 -4.92
N GLU A 164 9.61 15.34 -5.09
CA GLU A 164 10.03 16.31 -4.09
C GLU A 164 8.96 17.38 -3.92
N GLY A 165 8.92 18.05 -2.76
CA GLY A 165 7.93 19.09 -2.48
C GLY A 165 6.50 18.58 -2.28
N ILE A 166 6.31 17.29 -2.06
CA ILE A 166 5.02 16.69 -1.76
C ILE A 166 4.80 16.75 -0.24
N ILE A 167 3.67 17.30 0.19
CA ILE A 167 3.31 17.43 1.61
C ILE A 167 2.06 16.59 1.83
N SER A 168 2.20 15.46 2.54
CA SER A 168 1.09 14.60 2.92
C SER A 168 0.53 14.97 4.28
N ASP A 169 -0.79 14.93 4.39
CA ASP A 169 -1.49 14.98 5.65
C ASP A 169 -1.22 13.74 6.51
N LEU A 170 -1.15 13.90 7.83
CA LEU A 170 -0.87 12.80 8.75
C LEU A 170 -2.01 11.78 8.80
N ASP A 171 -3.25 12.23 8.69
CA ASP A 171 -4.44 11.38 8.68
C ASP A 171 -4.72 10.79 7.29
N GLY A 172 -3.98 11.24 6.28
CA GLY A 172 -4.09 10.75 4.91
C GLY A 172 -5.35 11.19 4.17
N GLU A 173 -5.92 12.33 4.57
CA GLU A 173 -7.12 12.89 3.94
C GLU A 173 -6.79 13.71 2.69
N TYR A 174 -5.57 14.26 2.62
CA TYR A 174 -5.09 15.01 1.45
C TYR A 174 -3.56 14.99 1.34
N PHE A 175 -3.08 15.42 0.19
CA PHE A 175 -1.70 15.88 0.02
C PHE A 175 -1.66 17.11 -0.87
N MET A 176 -0.56 17.85 -0.78
CA MET A 176 -0.29 19.04 -1.59
C MET A 176 0.96 18.84 -2.43
N VAL A 177 0.92 19.39 -3.64
CA VAL A 177 2.05 19.42 -4.58
C VAL A 177 1.90 20.61 -5.51
N ASP A 178 3.00 21.27 -5.89
CA ASP A 178 2.95 22.35 -6.86
C ASP A 178 2.83 21.80 -8.29
N MET A 179 2.07 22.51 -9.14
CA MET A 179 1.90 22.17 -10.55
C MET A 179 3.26 22.20 -11.25
N PRO A 180 3.78 21.06 -11.77
CA PRO A 180 5.03 21.05 -12.48
C PRO A 180 4.90 21.58 -13.90
N ALA A 181 6.02 22.01 -14.47
CA ALA A 181 6.07 22.36 -15.90
C ALA A 181 5.96 21.10 -16.79
N GLY A 182 5.46 21.27 -18.00
CA GLY A 182 5.44 20.22 -19.03
C GLY A 182 4.27 19.24 -18.94
N VAL A 183 3.30 19.45 -18.05
CA VAL A 183 2.09 18.63 -17.98
C VAL A 183 1.27 18.78 -19.26
N SER A 184 0.81 17.67 -19.81
CA SER A 184 0.04 17.65 -21.06
C SER A 184 -1.29 18.38 -20.91
N GLU A 185 -1.60 19.23 -21.88
CA GLU A 185 -2.89 19.94 -22.01
C GLU A 185 -4.00 19.08 -22.65
N GLU A 186 -3.68 17.87 -23.06
CA GLU A 186 -4.69 16.90 -23.51
C GLU A 186 -5.47 16.26 -22.35
N GLY A 187 -5.08 16.61 -21.12
CA GLY A 187 -5.68 16.08 -19.91
C GLY A 187 -5.25 14.64 -19.60
N GLY A 188 -5.66 14.17 -18.43
CA GLY A 188 -5.41 12.82 -17.99
C GLY A 188 -5.64 12.66 -16.49
N SER A 189 -5.25 11.52 -15.96
CA SER A 189 -5.30 11.24 -14.53
C SER A 189 -4.02 11.70 -13.85
N ILE A 190 -4.14 12.16 -12.61
CA ILE A 190 -3.02 12.21 -11.66
C ILE A 190 -2.86 10.79 -11.11
N PHE A 191 -1.64 10.31 -11.07
CA PHE A 191 -1.24 9.09 -10.37
C PHE A 191 -0.49 9.47 -9.09
N LEU A 192 -0.74 8.75 -8.03
CA LEU A 192 0.06 8.86 -6.80
C LEU A 192 0.59 7.50 -6.36
N GLU A 193 1.68 7.52 -5.61
CA GLU A 193 2.26 6.37 -4.93
C GLU A 193 2.77 6.80 -3.55
N GLY A 194 2.33 6.09 -2.52
CA GLY A 194 2.69 6.34 -1.12
C GLY A 194 2.77 5.05 -0.30
N SER A 195 2.85 5.17 1.02
CA SER A 195 2.98 4.03 1.95
C SER A 195 1.86 3.00 1.81
N ASN A 196 0.65 3.41 1.41
CA ASN A 196 -0.49 2.53 1.23
C ASN A 196 -0.65 1.99 -0.20
N GLY A 197 0.25 2.32 -1.12
CA GLY A 197 0.22 1.94 -2.53
C GLY A 197 -0.15 3.09 -3.44
N GLY A 198 -0.61 2.78 -4.65
CA GLY A 198 -0.93 3.75 -5.68
C GLY A 198 -2.43 3.93 -5.93
N ALA A 199 -2.80 5.11 -6.46
CA ALA A 199 -4.13 5.42 -6.94
C ALA A 199 -4.09 6.36 -8.15
N TYR A 200 -5.17 6.36 -8.91
CA TYR A 200 -5.38 7.29 -10.03
C TYR A 200 -6.59 8.17 -9.77
N SER A 201 -6.49 9.43 -10.16
CA SER A 201 -7.66 10.32 -10.24
C SER A 201 -8.49 10.02 -11.51
N PRO A 202 -9.74 10.53 -11.59
CA PRO A 202 -10.41 10.65 -12.87
C PRO A 202 -9.59 11.42 -13.91
N ALA A 203 -9.79 11.14 -15.21
CA ALA A 203 -8.94 11.59 -16.31
C ALA A 203 -9.29 12.99 -16.84
N TYR A 204 -9.54 13.96 -15.96
CA TYR A 204 -9.93 15.32 -16.38
C TYR A 204 -8.91 16.41 -15.98
N PHE A 205 -7.80 16.05 -15.33
CA PHE A 205 -6.80 17.02 -14.88
C PHE A 205 -6.05 17.64 -16.07
N ASN A 206 -5.90 18.97 -16.07
CA ASN A 206 -5.24 19.80 -17.09
C ASN A 206 -5.78 19.60 -18.52
N TYR A 207 -7.06 19.32 -18.67
CA TYR A 207 -7.70 19.17 -19.98
C TYR A 207 -8.02 20.55 -20.57
N LYS A 208 -7.07 21.13 -21.30
CA LYS A 208 -7.19 22.46 -21.93
C LYS A 208 -7.49 22.39 -23.43
N LYS A 209 -7.24 21.25 -24.07
CA LYS A 209 -7.50 21.05 -25.49
C LYS A 209 -9.01 21.03 -25.77
N GLY A 210 -9.45 21.95 -26.64
CA GLY A 210 -10.88 22.12 -26.97
C GLY A 210 -11.67 22.89 -25.92
N LEU A 211 -11.04 23.44 -24.88
CA LEU A 211 -11.66 24.33 -23.93
C LEU A 211 -12.09 25.62 -24.65
N LEU A 212 -13.40 25.91 -24.67
CA LEU A 212 -13.93 27.13 -25.25
C LEU A 212 -13.82 28.31 -24.29
N LEU A 213 -14.05 28.06 -23.01
CA LEU A 213 -14.11 29.05 -21.96
C LEU A 213 -13.92 28.36 -20.60
N ASN A 214 -13.09 28.93 -19.75
CA ASN A 214 -13.18 28.78 -18.30
C ASN A 214 -13.28 30.18 -17.69
N PHE A 215 -13.81 30.28 -16.50
CA PHE A 215 -13.95 31.57 -15.82
C PHE A 215 -12.67 32.06 -15.15
N ASP A 216 -11.59 31.27 -15.23
CA ASP A 216 -10.26 31.58 -14.72
C ASP A 216 -9.33 32.28 -15.75
N GLY A 217 -9.90 32.76 -16.84
CA GLY A 217 -9.17 33.50 -17.88
C GLY A 217 -8.53 32.67 -18.98
N VAL A 218 -8.77 31.36 -19.04
CA VAL A 218 -8.31 30.48 -20.13
C VAL A 218 -9.43 30.29 -21.16
N GLY A 219 -9.07 30.38 -22.44
CA GLY A 219 -9.99 30.25 -23.56
C GLY A 219 -10.54 31.60 -24.10
N ALA A 220 -11.42 31.53 -25.11
CA ALA A 220 -12.00 32.70 -25.70
C ALA A 220 -13.10 33.23 -24.80
N GLN A 221 -12.78 34.22 -24.00
CA GLN A 221 -13.75 35.00 -23.20
C GLN A 221 -14.55 35.94 -24.16
N GLY A 222 -15.40 35.39 -25.00
CA GLY A 222 -16.27 36.17 -25.85
C GLY A 222 -17.26 36.96 -25.03
N ALA A 223 -17.82 38.05 -25.63
CA ALA A 223 -18.92 38.80 -25.03
C ALA A 223 -20.20 37.95 -25.05
N TRP A 224 -20.40 37.17 -23.99
CA TRP A 224 -21.60 36.38 -23.78
C TRP A 224 -22.57 37.16 -22.87
N GLY A 225 -23.41 37.95 -23.50
CA GLY A 225 -24.43 38.68 -22.75
C GLY A 225 -23.91 39.87 -21.92
N ASP A 226 -24.80 40.48 -21.18
CA ASP A 226 -24.45 41.55 -20.24
C ASP A 226 -23.63 41.02 -19.10
N SER A 227 -22.50 41.65 -18.84
CA SER A 227 -21.62 41.33 -17.71
C SER A 227 -22.33 41.39 -16.33
N GLU A 228 -23.45 42.11 -16.26
CA GLU A 228 -24.29 42.21 -15.06
C GLU A 228 -25.17 40.96 -14.81
N SER A 229 -25.36 40.09 -15.80
CA SER A 229 -26.11 38.83 -15.63
C SER A 229 -25.25 37.61 -15.37
N MET A 230 -23.95 37.74 -15.46
CA MET A 230 -23.00 36.64 -15.16
C MET A 230 -22.55 36.72 -13.72
N ILE A 231 -22.93 35.71 -12.94
CA ILE A 231 -22.42 35.54 -11.57
C ILE A 231 -21.11 34.76 -11.66
N GLN A 232 -20.02 35.43 -11.33
CA GLN A 232 -18.75 34.78 -11.08
C GLN A 232 -18.61 34.48 -9.58
N THR A 233 -18.10 33.30 -9.26
CA THR A 233 -17.69 32.96 -7.91
C THR A 233 -16.22 32.61 -7.89
N THR A 234 -15.50 33.19 -6.94
CA THR A 234 -14.11 32.83 -6.62
C THR A 234 -14.03 31.87 -5.44
N GLU A 235 -15.19 31.43 -4.93
CA GLU A 235 -15.23 30.47 -3.82
C GLU A 235 -14.98 29.07 -4.35
N LEU A 236 -13.85 28.49 -3.98
CA LEU A 236 -13.42 27.15 -4.40
C LEU A 236 -14.48 26.07 -4.12
N GLU A 237 -15.25 26.20 -3.03
CA GLU A 237 -16.32 25.26 -2.68
C GLU A 237 -17.47 25.26 -3.69
N SER A 238 -17.68 26.36 -4.41
CA SER A 238 -18.72 26.51 -5.42
C SER A 238 -18.25 26.22 -6.84
N ALA A 239 -16.93 26.22 -7.07
CA ALA A 239 -16.36 25.94 -8.37
C ALA A 239 -16.49 24.44 -8.70
N SER A 240 -16.94 24.11 -9.90
CA SER A 240 -17.01 22.71 -10.36
C SER A 240 -15.71 22.23 -10.96
N ILE A 241 -14.98 23.11 -11.65
CA ILE A 241 -13.67 22.91 -12.24
C ILE A 241 -12.96 24.26 -12.23
N GLY A 242 -11.68 24.29 -11.80
CA GLY A 242 -10.92 25.52 -11.73
C GLY A 242 -11.19 26.32 -10.45
N GLU A 243 -10.90 27.60 -10.48
CA GLU A 243 -10.98 28.50 -9.31
C GLU A 243 -12.30 29.27 -9.17
N GLY A 244 -13.20 29.18 -10.16
CA GLY A 244 -14.49 29.84 -10.15
C GLY A 244 -14.78 30.71 -11.37
#